data_ea2021e8e374d450aba272ed725894d6
#
_entry.id   ea2021e8e374d450aba272ed725894d6
#
_cell.length_a   1.000
_cell.length_b   1.000
_cell.length_c   1.000
_cell.angle_alpha   90.00
_cell.angle_beta   90.00
_cell.angle_gamma   90.00
#
_symmetry.space_group_name_H-M   'P 1'
#
loop_
_entity.id
_entity.type
_entity.pdbx_description
1 polymer ?
#
loop_
_entity_poly.entity_id
_entity_poly.type
_entity_poly.pdbx_seq_one_letter_code
_entity_poly.pdbx_strand_id
1 'polypeptide(L)'
;MHIALKKDKQLNIRNIKNKKTVIGVIGLGYVGLPLSIRFIQENFKTIGFDIDEEKVKTLNDGKSYIKHIEENNIQSIKSRGFKATSDFKEIKDVDVIIICVPTPLDESNKPDLSYVKRSV
;
A
#
# COMPACT_ATOMS: atom_id res chain seq x y z
N MET A 1 3.31 0.25 11.70
CA MET A 1 2.30 -0.08 10.68
C MET A 1 0.91 0.12 11.26
N HIS A 2 0.07 0.77 10.54
CA HIS A 2 -1.30 1.02 10.96
C HIS A 2 -2.28 0.50 9.91
N ILE A 3 -3.39 -0.05 10.37
CA ILE A 3 -4.44 -0.57 9.50
C ILE A 3 -5.70 0.25 9.74
N ALA A 4 -6.30 0.75 8.67
CA ALA A 4 -7.53 1.54 8.75
C ALA A 4 -8.54 1.06 7.72
N LEU A 5 -9.80 1.08 8.09
CA LEU A 5 -10.91 0.79 7.19
C LEU A 5 -11.52 2.09 6.69
N LYS A 6 -12.01 2.09 5.47
CA LYS A 6 -12.73 3.25 4.95
C LYS A 6 -14.07 3.37 5.63
N LYS A 7 -14.43 4.60 6.01
CA LYS A 7 -15.64 4.87 6.81
C LYS A 7 -16.94 4.44 6.14
N ASP A 8 -17.00 4.58 4.83
CA ASP A 8 -18.21 4.36 4.04
C ASP A 8 -18.26 3.00 3.36
N LYS A 9 -17.32 2.12 3.70
CA LYS A 9 -17.32 0.73 3.25
C LYS A 9 -17.25 -0.21 4.43
N GLN A 10 -18.17 -1.13 4.50
CA GLN A 10 -18.09 -2.21 5.47
C GLN A 10 -17.20 -3.31 4.94
N LEU A 11 -16.28 -3.78 5.78
CA LEU A 11 -15.44 -4.89 5.44
C LEU A 11 -16.28 -6.16 5.44
N ASN A 12 -16.37 -6.80 4.30
CA ASN A 12 -17.15 -8.02 4.15
C ASN A 12 -16.24 -9.25 4.31
N ILE A 13 -16.50 -10.04 5.34
CA ILE A 13 -15.70 -11.24 5.63
C ILE A 13 -15.70 -12.19 4.44
N ARG A 14 -16.82 -12.32 3.73
CA ARG A 14 -16.90 -13.16 2.54
C ARG A 14 -15.94 -12.68 1.45
N ASN A 15 -15.84 -11.35 1.25
CA ASN A 15 -14.92 -10.79 0.27
C ASN A 15 -13.47 -11.05 0.64
N ILE A 16 -13.13 -11.00 1.94
CA ILE A 16 -11.78 -11.34 2.39
C ILE A 16 -11.48 -12.80 2.07
N LYS A 17 -12.38 -13.71 2.40
CA LYS A 17 -12.19 -15.15 2.13
C LYS A 17 -12.07 -15.42 0.63
N ASN A 18 -12.83 -14.71 -0.19
CA ASN A 18 -12.80 -14.87 -1.65
C ASN A 18 -11.75 -13.98 -2.31
N LYS A 19 -10.98 -13.23 -1.53
CA LYS A 19 -9.90 -12.36 -2.00
C LYS A 19 -10.35 -11.27 -2.97
N LYS A 20 -11.59 -10.81 -2.80
CA LYS A 20 -12.15 -9.68 -3.56
C LYS A 20 -11.86 -8.33 -2.90
N THR A 21 -11.34 -8.34 -1.70
CA THR A 21 -10.95 -7.14 -0.97
C THR A 21 -9.78 -6.47 -1.67
N VAL A 22 -9.90 -5.18 -1.93
CA VAL A 22 -8.81 -4.38 -2.49
C VAL A 22 -8.03 -3.75 -1.33
N ILE A 23 -6.73 -3.98 -1.31
CA ILE A 23 -5.85 -3.50 -0.26
C ILE A 23 -5.04 -2.31 -0.78
N GLY A 24 -5.06 -1.22 -0.03
CA GLY A 24 -4.19 -0.07 -0.29
C GLY A 24 -3.07 -0.02 0.73
N VAL A 25 -1.83 0.02 0.27
CA VAL A 25 -0.65 0.12 1.13
C VAL A 25 -0.05 1.51 0.96
N ILE A 26 -0.05 2.31 2.02
CA ILE A 26 0.52 3.65 1.99
C ILE A 26 1.94 3.59 2.55
N GLY A 27 2.90 4.02 1.76
CA GLY A 27 4.30 3.95 2.10
C GLY A 27 4.95 2.69 1.56
N LEU A 28 5.73 2.84 0.49
CA LEU A 28 6.34 1.73 -0.25
C LEU A 28 7.84 1.62 0.05
N GLY A 29 8.19 1.68 1.35
CA GLY A 29 9.55 1.49 1.81
C GLY A 29 9.82 0.05 2.24
N TYR A 30 10.69 -0.10 3.24
CA TYR A 30 11.17 -1.42 3.69
C TYR A 30 10.09 -2.31 4.31
N VAL A 31 8.97 -1.74 4.72
CA VAL A 31 7.84 -2.51 5.26
C VAL A 31 6.73 -2.62 4.23
N GLY A 32 6.34 -1.50 3.63
CA GLY A 32 5.17 -1.46 2.76
C GLY A 32 5.34 -2.22 1.45
N LEU A 33 6.51 -2.14 0.83
CA LEU A 33 6.73 -2.86 -0.43
C LEU A 33 6.76 -4.37 -0.24
N PRO A 34 7.52 -4.94 0.71
CA PRO A 34 7.44 -6.39 0.95
C PRO A 34 6.04 -6.87 1.31
N LEU A 35 5.31 -6.07 2.07
CA LEU A 35 3.94 -6.39 2.44
C LEU A 35 3.01 -6.40 1.22
N SER A 36 3.17 -5.42 0.33
CA SER A 36 2.42 -5.37 -0.94
C SER A 36 2.68 -6.60 -1.79
N ILE A 37 3.94 -7.03 -1.88
CA ILE A 37 4.33 -8.23 -2.61
C ILE A 37 3.61 -9.44 -2.02
N ARG A 38 3.58 -9.55 -0.70
CA ARG A 38 2.93 -10.68 -0.02
C ARG A 38 1.43 -10.72 -0.30
N PHE A 39 0.75 -9.57 -0.27
CA PHE A 39 -0.68 -9.52 -0.57
C PHE A 39 -0.97 -9.97 -2.01
N ILE A 40 -0.15 -9.52 -2.95
CA ILE A 40 -0.31 -9.95 -4.35
C ILE A 40 -0.09 -11.46 -4.47
N GLN A 41 0.94 -12.00 -3.81
CA GLN A 41 1.21 -13.44 -3.80
C GLN A 41 0.05 -14.23 -3.23
N GLU A 42 -0.68 -13.67 -2.29
CA GLU A 42 -1.87 -14.26 -1.71
C GLU A 42 -3.15 -13.96 -2.53
N ASN A 43 -2.98 -13.41 -3.73
CA ASN A 43 -4.06 -13.12 -4.69
C ASN A 43 -5.00 -11.98 -4.28
N PHE A 44 -4.55 -11.09 -3.40
CA PHE A 44 -5.30 -9.87 -3.11
C PHE A 44 -4.93 -8.78 -4.11
N LYS A 45 -5.95 -8.12 -4.64
CA LYS A 45 -5.71 -6.93 -5.45
C LYS A 45 -5.12 -5.84 -4.54
N THR A 46 -3.97 -5.30 -4.92
CA THR A 46 -3.23 -4.37 -4.08
C THR A 46 -2.80 -3.15 -4.87
N ILE A 47 -3.02 -1.98 -4.29
CA ILE A 47 -2.56 -0.70 -4.83
C ILE A 47 -1.59 -0.10 -3.82
N GLY A 48 -0.41 0.27 -4.28
CA GLY A 48 0.58 0.93 -3.46
C GLY A 48 0.51 2.45 -3.61
N PHE A 49 0.62 3.17 -2.51
CA PHE A 49 0.58 4.63 -2.50
C PHE A 49 1.86 5.17 -1.88
N ASP A 50 2.48 6.13 -2.53
CA ASP A 50 3.65 6.82 -1.97
C ASP A 50 3.69 8.25 -2.51
N ILE A 51 4.06 9.19 -1.66
CA ILE A 51 4.23 10.59 -2.06
C ILE A 51 5.49 10.78 -2.91
N ASP A 52 6.44 9.84 -2.83
CA ASP A 52 7.67 9.87 -3.61
C ASP A 52 7.41 9.36 -5.02
N GLU A 53 7.30 10.29 -5.96
CA GLU A 53 6.99 9.97 -7.34
C GLU A 53 8.08 9.14 -8.02
N GLU A 54 9.35 9.26 -7.57
CA GLU A 54 10.44 8.44 -8.12
C GLU A 54 10.28 6.98 -7.73
N LYS A 55 9.88 6.71 -6.48
CA LYS A 55 9.58 5.34 -6.07
C LYS A 55 8.44 4.76 -6.89
N VAL A 56 7.38 5.52 -7.07
CA VAL A 56 6.22 5.11 -7.85
C VAL A 56 6.64 4.77 -9.28
N LYS A 57 7.42 5.64 -9.91
CA LYS A 57 7.90 5.43 -11.27
C LYS A 57 8.76 4.19 -11.36
N THR A 58 9.71 4.02 -10.43
CA THR A 58 10.61 2.88 -10.41
C THR A 58 9.83 1.57 -10.37
N LEU A 59 8.84 1.48 -9.50
CA LEU A 59 8.02 0.27 -9.39
C LEU A 59 7.18 0.02 -10.63
N ASN A 60 6.59 1.06 -11.18
CA ASN A 60 5.77 0.93 -12.39
C ASN A 60 6.61 0.59 -13.62
N ASP A 61 7.91 0.90 -13.60
CA ASP A 61 8.86 0.49 -14.63
C ASP A 61 9.38 -0.95 -14.42
N GLY A 62 8.89 -1.64 -13.39
CA GLY A 62 9.29 -3.01 -13.09
C GLY A 62 10.65 -3.13 -12.42
N LYS A 63 11.12 -2.07 -11.78
CA LYS A 63 12.43 -2.01 -11.13
C LYS A 63 12.28 -1.94 -9.62
N SER A 64 13.36 -2.31 -8.91
CA SER A 64 13.41 -2.27 -7.45
C SER A 64 14.39 -1.19 -6.99
N TYR A 65 14.04 -0.53 -5.89
CA TYR A 65 14.95 0.39 -5.17
C TYR A 65 15.34 -0.15 -3.80
N ILE A 66 14.88 -1.35 -3.45
CA ILE A 66 15.23 -2.00 -2.20
C ILE A 66 16.21 -3.14 -2.50
N LYS A 67 17.37 -3.10 -1.89
CA LYS A 67 18.50 -3.95 -2.22
C LYS A 67 18.19 -5.45 -2.19
N HIS A 68 17.39 -5.90 -1.23
CA HIS A 68 17.08 -7.32 -1.08
C HIS A 68 15.79 -7.76 -1.79
N ILE A 69 15.13 -6.84 -2.51
CA ILE A 69 13.98 -7.16 -3.35
C ILE A 69 14.44 -7.09 -4.80
N GLU A 70 14.41 -8.23 -5.47
CA GLU A 70 14.87 -8.33 -6.85
C GLU A 70 13.85 -7.77 -7.84
N GLU A 71 14.32 -7.32 -8.99
CA GLU A 71 13.45 -6.81 -10.06
C GLU A 71 12.44 -7.86 -10.53
N ASN A 72 12.82 -9.14 -10.51
CA ASN A 72 11.92 -10.23 -10.87
C ASN A 72 10.66 -10.23 -9.99
N ASN A 73 10.82 -9.93 -8.71
CA ASN A 73 9.68 -9.85 -7.79
C ASN A 73 8.76 -8.69 -8.17
N ILE A 74 9.34 -7.53 -8.53
CA ILE A 74 8.55 -6.37 -8.93
C ILE A 74 7.82 -6.64 -10.24
N GLN A 75 8.49 -7.24 -11.20
CA GLN A 75 7.87 -7.60 -12.48
C GLN A 75 6.74 -8.61 -12.30
N SER A 76 6.95 -9.57 -11.40
CA SER A 76 5.93 -10.57 -11.08
C SER A 76 4.65 -9.95 -10.51
N ILE A 77 4.78 -9.08 -9.51
CA ILE A 77 3.60 -8.44 -8.91
C ILE A 77 2.92 -7.48 -9.89
N LYS A 78 3.72 -6.80 -10.71
CA LYS A 78 3.18 -5.91 -11.74
C LYS A 78 2.32 -6.70 -12.74
N SER A 79 2.80 -7.86 -13.19
CA SER A 79 2.05 -8.72 -14.11
C SER A 79 0.77 -9.27 -13.49
N ARG A 80 0.69 -9.29 -12.16
CA ARG A 80 -0.49 -9.74 -11.42
C ARG A 80 -1.41 -8.59 -10.99
N GLY A 81 -1.19 -7.41 -11.54
CA GLY A 81 -2.08 -6.27 -11.35
C GLY A 81 -1.68 -5.29 -10.28
N PHE A 82 -0.51 -5.44 -9.66
CA PHE A 82 -0.03 -4.43 -8.71
C PHE A 82 0.19 -3.10 -9.43
N LYS A 83 -0.21 -2.04 -8.77
CA LYS A 83 -0.06 -0.68 -9.27
C LYS A 83 0.45 0.20 -8.14
N ALA A 84 1.41 1.07 -8.45
CA ALA A 84 1.85 2.11 -7.54
C ALA A 84 1.37 3.47 -8.06
N THR A 85 0.99 4.35 -7.15
CA THR A 85 0.53 5.69 -7.52
C THR A 85 0.86 6.70 -6.43
N SER A 86 1.10 7.95 -6.85
CA SER A 86 1.18 9.10 -5.95
C SER A 86 -0.15 9.85 -5.88
N ASP A 87 -1.14 9.43 -6.65
CA ASP A 87 -2.47 10.02 -6.66
C ASP A 87 -3.35 9.35 -5.59
N PHE A 88 -3.49 10.02 -4.45
CA PHE A 88 -4.25 9.50 -3.33
C PHE A 88 -5.77 9.51 -3.56
N LYS A 89 -6.23 10.07 -4.65
CA LYS A 89 -7.65 9.97 -5.02
C LYS A 89 -8.06 8.53 -5.29
N GLU A 90 -7.13 7.68 -5.69
CA GLU A 90 -7.41 6.27 -5.94
C GLU A 90 -7.70 5.48 -4.67
N ILE A 91 -7.52 6.10 -3.49
CA ILE A 91 -7.84 5.45 -2.21
C ILE A 91 -9.33 5.11 -2.10
N LYS A 92 -10.17 5.77 -2.87
CA LYS A 92 -11.61 5.47 -2.91
C LYS A 92 -11.90 4.06 -3.41
N ASP A 93 -10.96 3.47 -4.15
CA ASP A 93 -11.12 2.13 -4.75
C ASP A 93 -10.65 1.01 -3.83
N VAL A 94 -10.06 1.33 -2.67
CA VAL A 94 -9.56 0.32 -1.74
C VAL A 94 -10.53 0.11 -0.59
N ASP A 95 -10.52 -1.11 -0.05
CA ASP A 95 -11.37 -1.50 1.08
C ASP A 95 -10.64 -1.44 2.40
N VAL A 96 -9.35 -1.78 2.39
CA VAL A 96 -8.50 -1.81 3.58
C VAL A 96 -7.28 -0.96 3.31
N ILE A 97 -6.97 -0.05 4.22
CA ILE A 97 -5.80 0.81 4.11
C ILE A 97 -4.78 0.39 5.16
N ILE A 98 -3.57 0.06 4.71
CA ILE A 98 -2.45 -0.28 5.60
C ILE A 98 -1.41 0.81 5.47
N ILE A 99 -1.07 1.45 6.58
CA ILE A 99 -0.17 2.60 6.60
C ILE A 99 1.19 2.17 7.11
N CYS A 100 2.20 2.29 6.24
CA CYS A 100 3.56 1.85 6.50
C CYS A 100 4.57 2.99 6.42
N VAL A 101 4.12 4.23 6.51
CA VAL A 101 5.02 5.38 6.54
C VAL A 101 5.63 5.54 7.93
N PRO A 102 6.86 6.08 8.05
CA PRO A 102 7.36 6.48 9.35
C PRO A 102 6.40 7.46 9.99
N THR A 103 6.05 7.21 11.24
CA THR A 103 5.11 8.05 11.97
C THR A 103 5.87 8.77 13.09
N PRO A 104 6.34 10.01 12.85
CA PRO A 104 7.05 10.71 13.90
C PRO A 104 6.15 10.93 15.11
N LEU A 105 6.77 10.88 16.30
CA LEU A 105 6.05 11.14 17.53
C LEU A 105 5.98 12.65 17.76
N ASP A 106 4.82 13.12 18.24
CA ASP A 106 4.67 14.48 18.68
C ASP A 106 5.26 14.66 20.08
N GLU A 107 5.17 15.86 20.66
CA GLU A 107 5.71 16.16 21.99
C GLU A 107 5.11 15.29 23.09
N SER A 108 3.95 14.72 22.86
CA SER A 108 3.26 13.84 23.81
C SER A 108 3.52 12.37 23.52
N ASN A 109 4.46 12.05 22.63
CA ASN A 109 4.76 10.68 22.17
C ASN A 109 3.57 10.03 21.44
N LYS A 110 2.72 10.83 20.84
CA LYS A 110 1.64 10.31 19.99
C LYS A 110 2.06 10.34 18.53
N PRO A 111 1.62 9.34 17.74
CA PRO A 111 1.92 9.35 16.31
C PRO A 111 1.32 10.57 15.61
N ASP A 112 2.07 11.14 14.68
CA ASP A 112 1.56 12.19 13.81
C ASP A 112 0.77 11.53 12.67
N LEU A 113 -0.54 11.69 12.69
CA LEU A 113 -1.45 11.09 11.73
C LEU A 113 -1.90 12.06 10.63
N SER A 114 -1.16 13.15 10.41
CA SER A 114 -1.54 14.13 9.39
C SER A 114 -1.60 13.51 7.98
N TYR A 115 -0.73 12.56 7.67
CA TYR A 115 -0.77 11.85 6.41
C TYR A 115 -2.06 11.05 6.24
N VAL A 116 -2.51 10.42 7.31
CA VAL A 116 -3.75 9.63 7.30
C VAL A 116 -4.94 10.51 6.95
N LYS A 117 -5.03 11.68 7.59
CA LYS A 117 -6.11 12.63 7.33
C LYS A 117 -6.15 13.10 5.88
N ARG A 118 -4.99 13.25 5.24
CA ARG A 118 -4.92 13.65 3.84
C ARG A 118 -5.22 12.49 2.87
N SER A 119 -4.96 11.27 3.31
CA SER A 119 -5.13 10.08 2.48
C SER A 119 -6.56 9.55 2.50
N VAL A 120 -7.32 9.92 3.48
CA VAL A 120 -8.69 9.46 3.68
C VAL A 120 -9.68 10.59 3.38
#